data_a78ab9517f68e6f5ade2d25e5a351f03
#
_entry.id   a78ab9517f68e6f5ade2d25e5a351f03
#
_cell.length_a   1.000
_cell.length_b   1.000
_cell.length_c   1.000
_cell.angle_alpha   90.00
_cell.angle_beta   90.00
_cell.angle_gamma   90.00
#
_symmetry.space_group_name_H-M   'P 1'
#
loop_
_entity.id
_entity.type
_entity.pdbx_description
1 polymer ?
#
loop_
_entity_poly.entity_id
_entity_poly.type
_entity_poly.pdbx_seq_one_letter_code
_entity_poly.pdbx_strand_id
1 'polypeptide(L)'
;MKYFSVTELKKKGFKKIGKNVQISKNVNFYKFHGSIGSNCRIDDNCIFIGKISIGNHVHIAAFNLITAGSFNNKIIISNFTGIGPRSYISCSTEDYLADDISNPTIDKKFRKNIIFSDIFIGENVLVGTGCVIIPKNNKKIDIGNNVSIATNTIISKTIKNNCVVYNPYIFKNNSLKIKKSINSQKMKKKLTK
;
A
#
# COMPACT_ATOMS: atom_id res chain seq x y z
N MET A 1 -19.15 8.57 11.30
CA MET A 1 -17.81 7.93 11.49
C MET A 1 -17.05 8.72 12.55
N LYS A 2 -16.44 8.06 13.55
CA LYS A 2 -15.58 8.73 14.53
C LYS A 2 -14.14 8.62 14.10
N TYR A 3 -13.36 9.71 14.14
CA TYR A 3 -11.96 9.74 13.74
C TYR A 3 -11.03 9.82 14.95
N PHE A 4 -9.83 9.31 14.80
CA PHE A 4 -8.76 9.51 15.78
C PHE A 4 -8.33 10.98 15.82
N SER A 5 -8.05 11.48 17.00
CA SER A 5 -7.33 12.75 17.19
C SER A 5 -5.84 12.59 16.89
N VAL A 6 -5.14 13.71 16.65
CA VAL A 6 -3.68 13.72 16.43
C VAL A 6 -2.92 13.07 17.60
N THR A 7 -3.37 13.34 18.84
CA THR A 7 -2.75 12.76 20.04
C THR A 7 -2.93 11.24 20.10
N GLU A 8 -4.11 10.74 19.75
CA GLU A 8 -4.36 9.29 19.68
C GLU A 8 -3.50 8.62 18.59
N LEU A 9 -3.37 9.25 17.41
CA LEU A 9 -2.54 8.73 16.32
C LEU A 9 -1.05 8.67 16.69
N LYS A 10 -0.52 9.66 17.42
CA LYS A 10 0.84 9.62 17.94
C LYS A 10 1.06 8.40 18.84
N LYS A 11 0.09 8.08 19.72
CA LYS A 11 0.13 6.88 20.57
C LYS A 11 0.06 5.57 19.77
N LYS A 12 -0.51 5.60 18.56
CA LYS A 12 -0.56 4.45 17.64
C LYS A 12 0.73 4.26 16.82
N GLY A 13 1.73 5.16 16.96
CA GLY A 13 3.04 5.03 16.30
C GLY A 13 3.28 5.98 15.11
N PHE A 14 2.40 6.95 14.89
CA PHE A 14 2.64 7.97 13.88
C PHE A 14 3.68 9.00 14.35
N LYS A 15 4.80 9.10 13.64
CA LYS A 15 5.88 10.07 13.90
C LYS A 15 5.60 11.45 13.31
N LYS A 16 4.96 11.49 12.14
CA LYS A 16 4.56 12.72 11.45
C LYS A 16 3.12 12.56 10.96
N ILE A 17 2.32 13.60 11.15
CA ILE A 17 0.90 13.65 10.75
C ILE A 17 0.66 15.02 10.11
N GLY A 18 0.19 15.02 8.87
CA GLY A 18 -0.15 16.22 8.12
C GLY A 18 -1.45 16.86 8.59
N LYS A 19 -1.93 17.86 7.84
CA LYS A 19 -3.22 18.53 8.06
C LYS A 19 -4.36 17.74 7.41
N ASN A 20 -5.59 17.90 7.90
CA ASN A 20 -6.81 17.27 7.33
C ASN A 20 -6.68 15.74 7.19
N VAL A 21 -6.23 15.08 8.24
CA VAL A 21 -6.12 13.61 8.29
C VAL A 21 -7.34 13.05 8.99
N GLN A 22 -8.05 12.15 8.31
CA GLN A 22 -9.24 11.45 8.80
C GLN A 22 -8.97 9.96 8.82
N ILE A 23 -8.78 9.39 10.01
CA ILE A 23 -8.59 7.94 10.20
C ILE A 23 -9.68 7.45 11.13
N SER A 24 -10.50 6.50 10.67
CA SER A 24 -11.57 5.93 11.46
C SER A 24 -11.04 5.27 12.73
N LYS A 25 -11.79 5.40 13.85
CA LYS A 25 -11.47 4.72 15.11
C LYS A 25 -11.57 3.18 15.04
N ASN A 26 -12.18 2.66 13.99
CA ASN A 26 -12.25 1.22 13.71
C ASN A 26 -11.02 0.68 12.95
N VAL A 27 -9.98 1.51 12.75
CA VAL A 27 -8.70 1.09 12.18
C VAL A 27 -7.79 0.54 13.26
N ASN A 28 -7.16 -0.59 12.98
CA ASN A 28 -6.24 -1.26 13.90
C ASN A 28 -4.78 -1.08 13.48
N PHE A 29 -3.92 -0.83 14.47
CA PHE A 29 -2.49 -0.64 14.28
C PHE A 29 -1.71 -1.63 15.16
N TYR A 30 -0.91 -2.52 14.56
CA TYR A 30 -0.08 -3.50 15.28
C TYR A 30 1.40 -3.28 15.00
N LYS A 31 2.20 -3.02 16.05
CA LYS A 31 3.65 -2.72 15.90
C LYS A 31 3.92 -1.67 14.80
N PHE A 32 2.99 -0.73 14.66
CA PHE A 32 3.01 0.27 13.61
C PHE A 32 4.01 1.38 13.94
N HIS A 33 4.78 1.80 12.93
CA HIS A 33 5.53 3.04 12.94
C HIS A 33 5.54 3.64 11.54
N GLY A 34 5.20 4.89 11.46
CA GLY A 34 5.12 5.52 10.16
C GLY A 34 4.76 6.99 10.19
N SER A 35 4.36 7.47 9.04
CA SER A 35 3.94 8.85 8.84
C SER A 35 2.76 8.90 7.88
N ILE A 36 2.00 9.98 7.96
CA ILE A 36 0.92 10.27 7.02
C ILE A 36 0.96 11.76 6.66
N GLY A 37 0.85 12.04 5.38
CA GLY A 37 0.79 13.39 4.84
C GLY A 37 -0.56 14.05 5.09
N SER A 38 -0.78 15.16 4.40
CA SER A 38 -2.00 15.97 4.51
C SER A 38 -3.11 15.50 3.58
N ASN A 39 -4.36 15.83 3.93
CA ASN A 39 -5.55 15.54 3.13
C ASN A 39 -5.73 14.03 2.86
N CYS A 40 -5.54 13.23 3.88
CA CYS A 40 -5.64 11.78 3.81
C CYS A 40 -6.87 11.25 4.52
N ARG A 41 -7.43 10.17 3.99
CA ARG A 41 -8.55 9.47 4.60
C ARG A 41 -8.29 7.96 4.63
N ILE A 42 -8.54 7.34 5.79
CA ILE A 42 -8.49 5.90 5.99
C ILE A 42 -9.82 5.46 6.60
N ASP A 43 -10.52 4.60 5.88
CA ASP A 43 -11.85 4.14 6.23
C ASP A 43 -11.83 2.98 7.25
N ASP A 44 -13.02 2.51 7.62
CA ASP A 44 -13.25 1.51 8.66
C ASP A 44 -12.57 0.17 8.40
N ASN A 45 -12.23 -0.52 9.49
CA ASN A 45 -11.79 -1.92 9.49
C ASN A 45 -10.52 -2.18 8.67
N CYS A 46 -9.69 -1.16 8.48
CA CYS A 46 -8.34 -1.35 7.95
C CYS A 46 -7.39 -1.82 9.07
N ILE A 47 -6.39 -2.61 8.68
CA ILE A 47 -5.35 -3.10 9.58
C ILE A 47 -3.98 -2.69 9.01
N PHE A 48 -3.17 -2.04 9.86
CA PHE A 48 -1.81 -1.63 9.51
C PHE A 48 -0.80 -2.30 10.43
N ILE A 49 0.22 -2.94 9.85
CA ILE A 49 1.25 -3.66 10.61
C ILE A 49 2.64 -3.24 10.14
N GLY A 50 3.50 -2.83 11.09
CA GLY A 50 4.91 -2.54 10.83
C GLY A 50 5.18 -1.14 10.27
N LYS A 51 6.19 -1.00 9.42
CA LYS A 51 6.72 0.29 8.95
C LYS A 51 6.04 0.76 7.67
N ILE A 52 5.15 1.76 7.78
CA ILE A 52 4.35 2.24 6.65
C ILE A 52 4.36 3.77 6.61
N SER A 53 4.71 4.33 5.44
CA SER A 53 4.68 5.77 5.20
C SER A 53 3.66 6.10 4.11
N ILE A 54 2.83 7.09 4.37
CA ILE A 54 1.72 7.51 3.50
C ILE A 54 1.93 8.97 3.12
N GLY A 55 1.87 9.28 1.83
CA GLY A 55 2.00 10.62 1.28
C GLY A 55 0.76 11.50 1.51
N ASN A 56 0.66 12.56 0.72
CA ASN A 56 -0.49 13.49 0.75
C ASN A 56 -1.59 13.04 -0.20
N HIS A 57 -2.84 13.46 0.08
CA HIS A 57 -3.99 13.18 -0.77
C HIS A 57 -4.19 11.68 -1.04
N VAL A 58 -4.02 10.86 -0.01
CA VAL A 58 -4.17 9.41 -0.09
C VAL A 58 -5.51 8.99 0.51
N HIS A 59 -6.23 8.14 -0.20
CA HIS A 59 -7.43 7.48 0.30
C HIS A 59 -7.23 5.97 0.37
N ILE A 60 -7.44 5.40 1.53
CA ILE A 60 -7.44 3.94 1.76
C ILE A 60 -8.85 3.57 2.20
N ALA A 61 -9.57 2.89 1.32
CA ALA A 61 -10.95 2.46 1.56
C ALA A 61 -11.01 1.35 2.62
N ALA A 62 -12.20 0.99 3.02
CA ALA A 62 -12.43 0.05 4.13
C ALA A 62 -11.91 -1.38 3.88
N PHE A 63 -11.67 -2.12 4.97
CA PHE A 63 -11.28 -3.53 4.97
C PHE A 63 -9.95 -3.85 4.30
N ASN A 64 -9.01 -2.92 4.27
CA ASN A 64 -7.67 -3.17 3.75
C ASN A 64 -6.75 -3.75 4.84
N LEU A 65 -5.94 -4.75 4.48
CA LEU A 65 -4.83 -5.23 5.29
C LEU A 65 -3.50 -4.82 4.63
N ILE A 66 -2.77 -3.93 5.29
CA ILE A 66 -1.49 -3.41 4.81
C ILE A 66 -0.41 -3.77 5.83
N THR A 67 0.49 -4.67 5.48
CA THR A 67 1.48 -5.21 6.40
C THR A 67 2.90 -5.18 5.84
N ALA A 68 3.77 -4.41 6.49
CA ALA A 68 5.21 -4.49 6.28
C ALA A 68 5.84 -5.64 7.08
N GLY A 69 5.02 -6.34 7.88
CA GLY A 69 5.47 -7.45 8.71
C GLY A 69 6.22 -7.00 9.98
N SER A 70 6.85 -7.97 10.63
CA SER A 70 7.67 -7.75 11.84
C SER A 70 9.16 -7.55 11.54
N PHE A 71 9.54 -7.48 10.26
CA PHE A 71 10.90 -7.34 9.78
C PHE A 71 11.22 -5.89 9.41
N ASN A 72 12.45 -5.61 9.01
CA ASN A 72 12.89 -4.25 8.66
C ASN A 72 12.30 -3.72 7.34
N ASN A 73 11.41 -4.47 6.71
CA ASN A 73 10.75 -4.07 5.49
C ASN A 73 9.79 -2.90 5.70
N LYS A 74 9.51 -2.21 4.60
CA LYS A 74 8.66 -1.01 4.60
C LYS A 74 7.71 -0.99 3.42
N ILE A 75 6.57 -0.33 3.63
CA ILE A 75 5.63 0.06 2.58
C ILE A 75 5.63 1.58 2.47
N ILE A 76 5.82 2.09 1.27
CA ILE A 76 5.71 3.52 0.98
C ILE A 76 4.59 3.71 -0.03
N ILE A 77 3.60 4.51 0.34
CA ILE A 77 2.48 4.91 -0.50
C ILE A 77 2.64 6.39 -0.80
N SER A 78 2.89 6.73 -2.06
CA SER A 78 3.15 8.11 -2.46
C SER A 78 1.86 8.92 -2.61
N ASN A 79 2.00 10.20 -2.98
CA ASN A 79 0.90 11.15 -3.05
C ASN A 79 -0.18 10.74 -4.08
N PHE A 80 -1.40 11.23 -3.86
CA PHE A 80 -2.52 11.09 -4.79
C PHE A 80 -2.89 9.64 -5.14
N THR A 81 -2.63 8.72 -4.22
CA THR A 81 -2.91 7.29 -4.40
C THR A 81 -4.23 6.92 -3.74
N GLY A 82 -5.03 6.15 -4.46
CA GLY A 82 -6.26 5.55 -3.96
C GLY A 82 -6.14 4.03 -3.89
N ILE A 83 -6.53 3.45 -2.74
CA ILE A 83 -6.58 2.00 -2.55
C ILE A 83 -8.02 1.59 -2.32
N GLY A 84 -8.57 0.81 -3.26
CA GLY A 84 -9.92 0.25 -3.18
C GLY A 84 -10.08 -0.71 -2.01
N PRO A 85 -11.33 -0.99 -1.58
CA PRO A 85 -11.58 -1.81 -0.40
C PRO A 85 -11.15 -3.27 -0.59
N ARG A 86 -10.95 -3.97 0.55
CA ARG A 86 -10.60 -5.39 0.60
C ARG A 86 -9.31 -5.76 -0.14
N SER A 87 -8.37 -4.85 -0.25
CA SER A 87 -7.06 -5.16 -0.83
C SER A 87 -6.09 -5.64 0.25
N TYR A 88 -5.17 -6.51 -0.15
CA TYR A 88 -4.11 -7.04 0.68
C TYR A 88 -2.75 -6.62 0.15
N ILE A 89 -1.97 -5.90 0.96
CA ILE A 89 -0.63 -5.44 0.60
C ILE A 89 0.33 -5.96 1.66
N SER A 90 1.23 -6.86 1.27
CA SER A 90 2.15 -7.50 2.21
C SER A 90 3.58 -7.53 1.71
N CYS A 91 4.52 -7.13 2.57
CA CYS A 91 5.95 -7.26 2.34
C CYS A 91 6.48 -8.69 2.49
N SER A 92 5.66 -9.64 2.89
CA SER A 92 6.12 -11.01 3.13
C SER A 92 5.10 -12.05 2.69
N THR A 93 5.63 -13.21 2.30
CA THR A 93 4.87 -14.44 2.07
C THR A 93 5.77 -15.65 2.35
N GLU A 94 5.15 -16.79 2.55
CA GLU A 94 5.88 -18.07 2.60
C GLU A 94 6.40 -18.42 1.19
N ASP A 95 7.50 -19.14 1.11
CA ASP A 95 7.97 -19.72 -0.14
C ASP A 95 7.23 -21.04 -0.41
N TYR A 96 6.29 -21.02 -1.33
CA TYR A 96 5.46 -22.20 -1.66
C TYR A 96 6.22 -23.32 -2.37
N LEU A 97 7.47 -23.07 -2.81
CA LEU A 97 8.31 -24.06 -3.49
C LEU A 97 9.41 -24.61 -2.57
N ALA A 98 9.49 -24.13 -1.34
CA ALA A 98 10.49 -24.57 -0.39
C ALA A 98 10.11 -25.90 0.29
N ASP A 99 11.14 -26.69 0.62
CA ASP A 99 11.01 -27.96 1.33
C ASP A 99 10.98 -27.75 2.87
N ASP A 100 10.30 -26.71 3.35
CA ASP A 100 10.15 -26.47 4.78
C ASP A 100 8.68 -26.48 5.24
N ILE A 101 8.48 -26.46 6.55
CA ILE A 101 7.13 -26.43 7.11
C ILE A 101 6.73 -24.97 7.31
N SER A 102 5.97 -24.41 6.36
CA SER A 102 5.56 -23.03 6.34
C SER A 102 4.35 -22.75 7.23
N ASN A 103 4.59 -22.62 8.53
CA ASN A 103 3.55 -22.30 9.51
C ASN A 103 4.13 -21.44 10.65
N PRO A 104 3.52 -20.29 10.99
CA PRO A 104 4.00 -19.42 12.07
C PRO A 104 4.11 -20.06 13.44
N THR A 105 3.41 -21.17 13.70
CA THR A 105 3.45 -21.90 14.97
C THR A 105 4.62 -22.88 15.07
N ILE A 106 5.32 -23.14 13.96
CA ILE A 106 6.48 -24.00 13.90
C ILE A 106 7.74 -23.22 14.30
N ASP A 107 8.65 -23.89 15.00
CA ASP A 107 9.95 -23.33 15.40
C ASP A 107 10.70 -22.79 14.16
N LYS A 108 11.26 -21.61 14.27
CA LYS A 108 11.98 -20.90 13.20
C LYS A 108 13.10 -21.74 12.57
N LYS A 109 13.69 -22.69 13.30
CA LYS A 109 14.73 -23.57 12.74
C LYS A 109 14.24 -24.46 11.61
N PHE A 110 12.92 -24.76 11.59
CA PHE A 110 12.26 -25.56 10.55
C PHE A 110 11.50 -24.72 9.52
N ARG A 111 11.51 -23.40 9.68
CA ARG A 111 10.78 -22.43 8.85
C ARG A 111 11.75 -21.35 8.37
N LYS A 112 12.51 -21.66 7.34
CA LYS A 112 13.62 -20.82 6.88
C LYS A 112 13.29 -19.97 5.66
N ASN A 113 12.34 -20.41 4.85
CA ASN A 113 12.12 -19.89 3.51
C ASN A 113 10.90 -18.95 3.49
N ILE A 114 11.07 -17.77 4.08
CA ILE A 114 10.09 -16.68 3.99
C ILE A 114 10.61 -15.65 3.00
N ILE A 115 9.78 -15.29 2.05
CA ILE A 115 10.07 -14.25 1.06
C ILE A 115 9.74 -12.88 1.67
N PHE A 116 10.66 -11.93 1.56
CA PHE A 116 10.50 -10.57 2.03
C PHE A 116 10.84 -9.56 0.95
N SER A 117 10.10 -8.46 0.91
CA SER A 117 10.36 -7.40 -0.04
C SER A 117 9.78 -6.07 0.42
N ASP A 118 10.48 -4.98 0.18
CA ASP A 118 9.91 -3.66 0.29
C ASP A 118 8.89 -3.41 -0.82
N ILE A 119 7.85 -2.64 -0.52
CA ILE A 119 6.82 -2.24 -1.48
C ILE A 119 6.78 -0.72 -1.58
N PHE A 120 6.90 -0.23 -2.81
CA PHE A 120 6.77 1.18 -3.15
C PHE A 120 5.58 1.34 -4.09
N ILE A 121 4.62 2.17 -3.70
CA ILE A 121 3.48 2.56 -4.53
C ILE A 121 3.68 4.02 -4.92
N GLY A 122 3.85 4.24 -6.20
CA GLY A 122 4.16 5.53 -6.77
C GLY A 122 3.03 6.55 -6.67
N GLU A 123 3.25 7.68 -7.27
CA GLU A 123 2.31 8.80 -7.26
C GLU A 123 1.18 8.60 -8.27
N ASN A 124 -0.04 9.01 -7.88
CA ASN A 124 -1.23 8.91 -8.72
C ASN A 124 -1.53 7.46 -9.16
N VAL A 125 -1.45 6.54 -8.20
CA VAL A 125 -1.79 5.14 -8.41
C VAL A 125 -3.22 4.89 -7.95
N LEU A 126 -3.97 4.13 -8.76
CA LEU A 126 -5.28 3.62 -8.39
C LEU A 126 -5.20 2.10 -8.25
N VAL A 127 -5.41 1.61 -7.05
CA VAL A 127 -5.54 0.19 -6.75
C VAL A 127 -7.02 -0.15 -6.66
N GLY A 128 -7.50 -1.02 -7.54
CA GLY A 128 -8.88 -1.48 -7.56
C GLY A 128 -9.25 -2.32 -6.33
N THR A 129 -10.53 -2.61 -6.18
CA THR A 129 -11.07 -3.44 -5.11
C THR A 129 -10.48 -4.85 -5.13
N GLY A 130 -10.17 -5.42 -3.97
CA GLY A 130 -9.77 -6.82 -3.83
C GLY A 130 -8.40 -7.15 -4.42
N CYS A 131 -7.54 -6.16 -4.67
CA CYS A 131 -6.21 -6.40 -5.22
C CYS A 131 -5.28 -7.01 -4.17
N VAL A 132 -4.35 -7.84 -4.65
CA VAL A 132 -3.29 -8.42 -3.82
C VAL A 132 -1.93 -7.93 -4.32
N ILE A 133 -1.15 -7.29 -3.45
CA ILE A 133 0.23 -6.88 -3.74
C ILE A 133 1.14 -7.63 -2.79
N ILE A 134 1.85 -8.63 -3.30
CA ILE A 134 2.64 -9.56 -2.49
C ILE A 134 3.89 -10.02 -3.25
N PRO A 135 5.06 -10.13 -2.60
CA PRO A 135 6.27 -10.57 -3.28
C PRO A 135 6.19 -12.06 -3.65
N LYS A 136 6.83 -12.42 -4.75
CA LYS A 136 7.09 -13.83 -5.13
C LYS A 136 8.57 -14.21 -4.99
N ASN A 137 9.42 -13.25 -4.66
CA ASN A 137 10.85 -13.40 -4.40
C ASN A 137 11.33 -12.20 -3.58
N ASN A 138 12.58 -12.20 -3.15
CA ASN A 138 13.17 -11.13 -2.32
C ASN A 138 13.51 -9.83 -3.10
N LYS A 139 12.94 -9.63 -4.29
CA LYS A 139 13.11 -8.38 -5.04
C LYS A 139 12.00 -7.40 -4.69
N LYS A 140 12.37 -6.13 -4.49
CA LYS A 140 11.39 -5.07 -4.20
C LYS A 140 10.29 -5.00 -5.26
N ILE A 141 9.09 -4.67 -4.82
CA ILE A 141 7.97 -4.34 -5.70
C ILE A 141 7.90 -2.82 -5.79
N ASP A 142 8.07 -2.30 -6.99
CA ASP A 142 8.00 -0.88 -7.29
C ASP A 142 6.87 -0.64 -8.28
N ILE A 143 5.77 -0.07 -7.81
CA ILE A 143 4.64 0.31 -8.66
C ILE A 143 4.85 1.76 -9.04
N GLY A 144 5.14 1.98 -10.31
CA GLY A 144 5.46 3.28 -10.85
C GLY A 144 4.33 4.32 -10.73
N ASN A 145 4.59 5.52 -11.19
CA ASN A 145 3.62 6.62 -11.18
C ASN A 145 2.54 6.44 -12.26
N ASN A 146 1.36 7.01 -12.02
CA ASN A 146 0.23 6.98 -12.97
C ASN A 146 -0.19 5.57 -13.35
N VAL A 147 -0.19 4.64 -12.42
CA VAL A 147 -0.61 3.25 -12.63
C VAL A 147 -2.06 3.09 -12.19
N SER A 148 -2.81 2.31 -12.94
CA SER A 148 -4.12 1.79 -12.50
C SER A 148 -4.09 0.28 -12.47
N ILE A 149 -4.47 -0.28 -11.34
CA ILE A 149 -4.59 -1.72 -11.14
C ILE A 149 -6.08 -2.06 -11.07
N ALA A 150 -6.54 -2.88 -11.98
CA ALA A 150 -7.93 -3.28 -12.03
C ALA A 150 -8.33 -4.16 -10.83
N THR A 151 -9.60 -4.23 -10.55
CA THR A 151 -10.20 -5.04 -9.48
C THR A 151 -9.70 -6.49 -9.51
N ASN A 152 -9.47 -7.08 -8.33
CA ASN A 152 -9.05 -8.47 -8.15
C ASN A 152 -7.74 -8.84 -8.87
N THR A 153 -6.82 -7.88 -9.02
CA THR A 153 -5.55 -8.11 -9.68
C THR A 153 -4.46 -8.46 -8.67
N ILE A 154 -3.62 -9.44 -9.00
CA ILE A 154 -2.47 -9.85 -8.20
C ILE A 154 -1.20 -9.23 -8.78
N ILE A 155 -0.48 -8.47 -7.95
CA ILE A 155 0.80 -7.85 -8.28
C ILE A 155 1.90 -8.52 -7.45
N SER A 156 2.84 -9.17 -8.13
CA SER A 156 3.99 -9.82 -7.52
C SER A 156 5.34 -9.38 -8.13
N LYS A 157 5.32 -8.30 -8.91
CA LYS A 157 6.49 -7.75 -9.61
C LYS A 157 6.37 -6.23 -9.81
N THR A 158 7.48 -5.60 -10.09
CA THR A 158 7.56 -4.18 -10.45
C THR A 158 6.69 -3.84 -11.67
N ILE A 159 5.97 -2.73 -11.59
CA ILE A 159 5.12 -2.17 -12.66
C ILE A 159 5.69 -0.81 -13.07
N LYS A 160 5.91 -0.62 -14.37
CA LYS A 160 6.42 0.65 -14.91
C LYS A 160 5.39 1.78 -14.82
N ASN A 161 5.84 3.02 -14.96
CA ASN A 161 4.97 4.18 -15.03
C ASN A 161 3.95 4.10 -16.16
N ASN A 162 2.81 4.78 -16.01
CA ASN A 162 1.78 4.96 -17.02
C ASN A 162 1.17 3.65 -17.54
N CYS A 163 1.03 2.66 -16.66
CA CYS A 163 0.47 1.36 -16.99
C CYS A 163 -0.97 1.21 -16.47
N VAL A 164 -1.75 0.41 -17.17
CA VAL A 164 -2.98 -0.20 -16.67
C VAL A 164 -2.73 -1.70 -16.55
N VAL A 165 -3.05 -2.27 -15.40
CA VAL A 165 -2.80 -3.67 -15.09
C VAL A 165 -4.13 -4.37 -14.90
N TYR A 166 -4.34 -5.44 -15.65
CA TYR A 166 -5.46 -6.38 -15.48
C TYR A 166 -4.90 -7.75 -15.11
N ASN A 167 -5.64 -8.54 -14.39
CA ASN A 167 -5.31 -9.93 -14.14
C ASN A 167 -5.63 -10.79 -15.39
N PRO A 168 -4.66 -11.49 -16.00
CA PRO A 168 -3.22 -11.56 -15.71
C PRO A 168 -2.34 -10.62 -16.57
N TYR A 169 -2.91 -9.68 -17.31
CA TYR A 169 -2.20 -8.92 -18.35
C TYR A 169 -1.84 -7.50 -17.95
N ILE A 170 -0.69 -7.03 -18.43
CA ILE A 170 -0.27 -5.63 -18.33
C ILE A 170 -0.38 -5.00 -19.71
N PHE A 171 -1.22 -3.99 -19.83
CA PHE A 171 -1.30 -3.19 -21.05
C PHE A 171 -0.34 -2.01 -20.96
N LYS A 172 0.62 -1.96 -21.86
CA LYS A 172 1.60 -0.88 -21.95
C LYS A 172 1.03 0.31 -22.73
N ASN A 173 1.47 1.51 -22.36
CA ASN A 173 1.30 2.75 -23.14
C ASN A 173 -0.15 3.07 -23.49
N ASN A 174 -0.97 3.28 -22.49
CA ASN A 174 -2.28 3.84 -22.74
C ASN A 174 -2.15 5.37 -22.95
N SER A 175 -2.32 5.85 -24.20
CA SER A 175 -2.26 7.27 -24.56
C SER A 175 -3.27 8.12 -23.76
N LEU A 176 -4.42 7.56 -23.39
CA LEU A 176 -5.40 8.18 -22.51
C LEU A 176 -4.85 8.38 -21.09
N LYS A 177 -4.03 7.44 -20.60
CA LYS A 177 -3.40 7.55 -19.29
C LYS A 177 -2.35 8.67 -19.26
N ILE A 178 -1.59 8.84 -20.34
CA ILE A 178 -0.63 9.93 -20.48
C ILE A 178 -1.34 11.28 -20.48
N LYS A 179 -2.43 11.44 -21.25
CA LYS A 179 -3.27 12.64 -21.25
C LYS A 179 -3.87 12.94 -19.86
N LYS A 180 -4.39 11.92 -19.17
CA LYS A 180 -4.88 12.05 -17.78
C LYS A 180 -3.78 12.44 -16.81
N SER A 181 -2.55 11.94 -16.99
CA SER A 181 -1.40 12.31 -16.19
C SER A 181 -1.07 13.81 -16.31
N ILE A 182 -1.04 14.35 -17.54
CA ILE A 182 -0.79 15.77 -17.79
C ILE A 182 -1.87 16.64 -17.11
N ASN A 183 -3.13 16.26 -17.23
CA ASN A 183 -4.23 16.98 -16.60
C ASN A 183 -4.18 16.88 -15.07
N SER A 184 -3.84 15.73 -14.52
CA SER A 184 -3.71 15.55 -13.07
C SER A 184 -2.54 16.37 -12.52
N GLN A 185 -1.42 16.51 -13.24
CA GLN A 185 -0.31 17.39 -12.83
C GLN A 185 -0.73 18.85 -12.74
N LYS A 186 -1.56 19.33 -13.68
CA LYS A 186 -2.13 20.69 -13.60
C LYS A 186 -3.05 20.86 -12.40
N MET A 187 -3.88 19.85 -12.09
CA MET A 187 -4.75 19.85 -10.91
C MET A 187 -3.93 19.78 -9.60
N LYS A 188 -2.90 18.95 -9.54
CA LYS A 188 -2.00 18.84 -8.39
C LYS A 188 -1.35 20.18 -8.04
N LYS A 189 -0.84 20.90 -9.03
CA LYS A 189 -0.27 22.25 -8.83
C LYS A 189 -1.27 23.26 -8.25
N LYS A 190 -2.58 23.09 -8.48
CA LYS A 190 -3.63 23.91 -7.88
C LYS A 190 -3.95 23.51 -6.43
N LEU A 191 -3.79 22.23 -6.08
CA LEU A 191 -4.07 21.70 -4.74
C LEU A 191 -2.91 21.87 -3.75
N THR A 192 -1.71 22.17 -4.26
CA THR A 192 -0.49 22.39 -3.45
C THR A 192 -0.13 23.85 -3.27
N LYS A 193 -0.90 24.79 -3.85
CA LYS A 193 -0.91 26.23 -3.57
C LYS A 193 -1.93 26.57 -2.50
#